data_698b8d8a627bbade51a9ab5431e7e348
#
_entry.id   698b8d8a627bbade51a9ab5431e7e348
#
_cell.length_a   1.000
_cell.length_b   1.000
_cell.length_c   1.000
_cell.angle_alpha   90.00
_cell.angle_beta   90.00
_cell.angle_gamma   90.00
#
_symmetry.space_group_name_H-M   'P 1'
#
loop_
_entity.id
_entity.type
_entity.pdbx_description
1 polymer ?
#
loop_
_entity_poly.entity_id
_entity_poly.type
_entity_poly.pdbx_seq_one_letter_code
_entity_poly.pdbx_strand_id
1 'polypeptide(L)'
;MSVQITAADVNKLRQQTGAGMMDCKKALVEASGDFEAAVDYLRKKGAKVAASRQDRDSNEGVVIAKATADGKRGVVIELNCETDFVAKNADFVALGNKFADLAVEKNPANLEELLALELDGQKVSDVIIENTGKIGEKISISKFETVTGEKVIPYIHGNYRLGVLVALNQVVDGADEAGKDVAMQIAAMNPVALDKDGVDTHTIERETEIAKEQIRAEGKPEAMIEKIAAGKLNKFYKDSTLLNQEFVKDSTKDVRKFLNDISNGLTVTAFKRVQLGS
;
A
#
# COMPACT_ATOMS: atom_id res chain seq x y z
N MET A 1 6.45 -52.29 -2.74
CA MET A 1 6.71 -51.91 -4.16
C MET A 1 6.93 -50.40 -4.18
N SER A 2 8.07 -49.92 -4.68
CA SER A 2 8.30 -48.48 -4.82
C SER A 2 7.41 -47.97 -5.95
N VAL A 3 6.55 -46.99 -5.62
CA VAL A 3 5.72 -46.33 -6.64
C VAL A 3 6.66 -45.54 -7.55
N GLN A 4 6.54 -45.79 -8.86
CA GLN A 4 7.34 -45.07 -9.86
C GLN A 4 6.71 -43.71 -10.13
N ILE A 5 7.32 -42.63 -9.60
CA ILE A 5 6.86 -41.26 -9.85
C ILE A 5 7.29 -40.82 -11.26
N THR A 6 6.33 -40.51 -12.10
CA THR A 6 6.60 -40.08 -13.49
C THR A 6 6.75 -38.57 -13.60
N ALA A 7 7.37 -38.09 -14.69
CA ALA A 7 7.43 -36.65 -14.99
C ALA A 7 6.04 -36.01 -15.16
N ALA A 8 5.05 -36.79 -15.63
CA ALA A 8 3.68 -36.37 -15.76
C ALA A 8 3.01 -36.12 -14.40
N ASP A 9 3.25 -37.01 -13.42
CA ASP A 9 2.75 -36.83 -12.05
C ASP A 9 3.34 -35.56 -11.39
N VAL A 10 4.64 -35.34 -11.56
CA VAL A 10 5.33 -34.14 -11.06
C VAL A 10 4.75 -32.87 -11.70
N ASN A 11 4.52 -32.88 -13.03
CA ASN A 11 3.92 -31.75 -13.71
C ASN A 11 2.47 -31.50 -13.26
N LYS A 12 1.67 -32.54 -13.08
CA LYS A 12 0.31 -32.43 -12.58
C LYS A 12 0.27 -31.80 -11.19
N LEU A 13 1.10 -32.28 -10.26
CA LEU A 13 1.18 -31.69 -8.92
C LEU A 13 1.67 -30.24 -8.97
N ARG A 14 2.64 -29.93 -9.85
CA ARG A 14 3.12 -28.55 -10.04
C ARG A 14 2.03 -27.63 -10.57
N GLN A 15 1.25 -28.05 -11.55
CA GLN A 15 0.11 -27.27 -12.06
C GLN A 15 -0.96 -27.01 -10.98
N GLN A 16 -1.21 -28.00 -10.14
CA GLN A 16 -2.17 -27.92 -9.05
C GLN A 16 -1.70 -27.00 -7.90
N THR A 17 -0.42 -27.04 -7.56
CA THR A 17 0.10 -26.38 -6.34
C THR A 17 0.95 -25.14 -6.62
N GLY A 18 1.46 -24.96 -7.84
CA GLY A 18 2.40 -23.91 -8.18
C GLY A 18 3.80 -24.08 -7.57
N ALA A 19 4.06 -25.17 -6.83
CA ALA A 19 5.35 -25.44 -6.20
C ALA A 19 6.46 -25.78 -7.22
N GLY A 20 7.73 -25.65 -6.83
CA GLY A 20 8.85 -25.96 -7.68
C GLY A 20 8.89 -27.43 -8.09
N MET A 21 9.39 -27.75 -9.30
CA MET A 21 9.39 -29.09 -9.86
C MET A 21 10.09 -30.12 -8.94
N MET A 22 11.23 -29.75 -8.34
CA MET A 22 11.97 -30.63 -7.44
C MET A 22 11.22 -30.88 -6.13
N ASP A 23 10.50 -29.89 -5.65
CA ASP A 23 9.67 -29.99 -4.45
C ASP A 23 8.46 -30.89 -4.69
N CYS A 24 7.80 -30.75 -5.85
CA CYS A 24 6.72 -31.66 -6.24
C CYS A 24 7.20 -33.09 -6.37
N LYS A 25 8.38 -33.33 -7.00
CA LYS A 25 8.99 -34.66 -7.09
C LYS A 25 9.25 -35.25 -5.70
N LYS A 26 9.86 -34.45 -4.81
CA LYS A 26 10.15 -34.89 -3.45
C LYS A 26 8.87 -35.18 -2.67
N ALA A 27 7.87 -34.33 -2.77
CA ALA A 27 6.59 -34.53 -2.10
C ALA A 27 5.88 -35.82 -2.55
N LEU A 28 5.87 -36.12 -3.86
CA LEU A 28 5.28 -37.35 -4.38
C LEU A 28 6.07 -38.60 -3.92
N VAL A 29 7.40 -38.53 -3.84
CA VAL A 29 8.22 -39.65 -3.33
C VAL A 29 7.88 -39.89 -1.85
N GLU A 30 7.89 -38.86 -1.00
CA GLU A 30 7.58 -38.97 0.43
C GLU A 30 6.13 -39.43 0.69
N ALA A 31 5.21 -39.04 -0.21
CA ALA A 31 3.79 -39.44 -0.17
C ALA A 31 3.54 -40.80 -0.89
N SER A 32 4.57 -41.51 -1.35
CA SER A 32 4.43 -42.79 -2.10
C SER A 32 3.46 -42.69 -3.29
N GLY A 33 3.41 -41.53 -3.96
CA GLY A 33 2.56 -41.25 -5.12
C GLY A 33 1.14 -40.74 -4.80
N ASP A 34 0.79 -40.65 -3.55
CA ASP A 34 -0.50 -40.05 -3.14
C ASP A 34 -0.46 -38.52 -3.30
N PHE A 35 -1.36 -37.98 -4.13
CA PHE A 35 -1.40 -36.57 -4.48
C PHE A 35 -1.88 -35.68 -3.31
N GLU A 36 -2.83 -36.16 -2.53
CA GLU A 36 -3.39 -35.42 -1.40
C GLU A 36 -2.35 -35.30 -0.28
N ALA A 37 -1.70 -36.40 0.06
CA ALA A 37 -0.59 -36.42 1.01
C ALA A 37 0.63 -35.61 0.52
N ALA A 38 0.88 -35.56 -0.80
CA ALA A 38 1.94 -34.72 -1.38
C ALA A 38 1.62 -33.23 -1.26
N VAL A 39 0.36 -32.81 -1.45
CA VAL A 39 -0.09 -31.44 -1.18
C VAL A 39 0.10 -31.08 0.28
N ASP A 40 -0.28 -31.93 1.22
CA ASP A 40 -0.09 -31.73 2.64
C ASP A 40 1.40 -31.62 3.03
N TYR A 41 2.25 -32.44 2.40
CA TYR A 41 3.69 -32.34 2.58
C TYR A 41 4.23 -30.97 2.14
N LEU A 42 3.78 -30.47 0.97
CA LEU A 42 4.16 -29.15 0.45
C LEU A 42 3.69 -28.02 1.36
N ARG A 43 2.47 -28.10 1.89
CA ARG A 43 1.94 -27.12 2.86
C ARG A 43 2.78 -27.07 4.13
N LYS A 44 3.11 -28.23 4.72
CA LYS A 44 3.97 -28.33 5.91
C LYS A 44 5.38 -27.79 5.64
N LYS A 45 5.93 -28.05 4.44
CA LYS A 45 7.21 -27.49 4.01
C LYS A 45 7.12 -25.97 3.89
N GLY A 46 6.07 -25.44 3.25
CA GLY A 46 5.83 -24.00 3.12
C GLY A 46 5.78 -23.28 4.47
N ALA A 47 5.08 -23.85 5.45
CA ALA A 47 5.03 -23.32 6.81
C ALA A 47 6.42 -23.27 7.48
N LYS A 48 7.28 -24.28 7.28
CA LYS A 48 8.66 -24.26 7.79
C LYS A 48 9.51 -23.18 7.12
N VAL A 49 9.36 -22.99 5.80
CA VAL A 49 10.06 -21.94 5.06
C VAL A 49 9.60 -20.57 5.58
N ALA A 50 8.28 -20.34 5.74
CA ALA A 50 7.75 -19.11 6.26
C ALA A 50 8.28 -18.78 7.67
N ALA A 51 8.30 -19.78 8.57
CA ALA A 51 8.86 -19.61 9.92
C ALA A 51 10.35 -19.24 9.90
N SER A 52 11.14 -19.86 9.01
CA SER A 52 12.58 -19.58 8.89
C SER A 52 12.92 -18.24 8.27
N ARG A 53 11.92 -17.57 7.66
CA ARG A 53 12.08 -16.28 7.00
C ARG A 53 11.40 -15.11 7.74
N GLN A 54 10.81 -15.38 8.89
CA GLN A 54 10.03 -14.39 9.65
C GLN A 54 10.85 -13.13 9.99
N ASP A 55 12.14 -13.28 10.27
CA ASP A 55 13.03 -12.18 10.65
C ASP A 55 13.74 -11.52 9.46
N ARG A 56 13.40 -11.92 8.22
CA ARG A 56 13.99 -11.31 7.04
C ARG A 56 13.33 -9.98 6.69
N ASP A 57 14.13 -9.06 6.16
CA ASP A 57 13.61 -7.81 5.58
C ASP A 57 12.88 -8.11 4.26
N SER A 58 11.73 -7.50 4.08
CA SER A 58 10.90 -7.58 2.87
C SER A 58 10.44 -6.18 2.46
N ASN A 59 11.40 -5.39 1.94
CA ASN A 59 11.20 -3.98 1.59
C ASN A 59 10.83 -3.76 0.12
N GLU A 60 10.86 -4.82 -0.70
CA GLU A 60 10.35 -4.83 -2.06
C GLU A 60 8.89 -5.32 -2.08
N GLY A 61 8.20 -5.15 -3.22
CA GLY A 61 6.81 -5.57 -3.34
C GLY A 61 5.99 -4.72 -4.28
N VAL A 62 4.68 -4.70 -4.04
CA VAL A 62 3.72 -3.90 -4.82
C VAL A 62 2.70 -3.21 -3.92
N VAL A 63 2.34 -2.00 -4.29
CA VAL A 63 1.23 -1.26 -3.68
C VAL A 63 0.04 -1.28 -4.63
N ILE A 64 -1.09 -1.80 -4.17
CA ILE A 64 -2.33 -1.89 -4.95
C ILE A 64 -3.38 -0.99 -4.31
N ALA A 65 -3.95 -0.08 -5.10
CA ALA A 65 -5.03 0.80 -4.67
C ALA A 65 -6.28 0.54 -5.53
N LYS A 66 -7.43 0.35 -4.90
CA LYS A 66 -8.73 0.11 -5.57
C LYS A 66 -9.85 0.85 -4.88
N ALA A 67 -10.94 1.09 -5.60
CA ALA A 67 -12.19 1.60 -5.03
C ALA A 67 -13.34 0.62 -5.26
N THR A 68 -14.36 0.69 -4.41
CA THR A 68 -15.63 -0.01 -4.58
C THR A 68 -16.33 0.43 -5.87
N ALA A 69 -17.21 -0.41 -6.41
CA ALA A 69 -17.93 -0.12 -7.64
C ALA A 69 -18.80 1.17 -7.55
N ASP A 70 -19.31 1.48 -6.36
CA ASP A 70 -20.05 2.73 -6.09
C ASP A 70 -19.14 3.94 -5.89
N GLY A 71 -17.82 3.72 -5.86
CA GLY A 71 -16.81 4.76 -5.67
C GLY A 71 -16.79 5.40 -4.29
N LYS A 72 -17.48 4.85 -3.28
CA LYS A 72 -17.61 5.49 -1.96
C LYS A 72 -16.55 5.05 -0.96
N ARG A 73 -15.83 3.97 -1.25
CA ARG A 73 -14.74 3.46 -0.41
C ARG A 73 -13.54 3.08 -1.26
N GLY A 74 -12.36 3.32 -0.74
CA GLY A 74 -11.10 2.87 -1.32
C GLY A 74 -10.28 2.06 -0.34
N VAL A 75 -9.46 1.16 -0.88
CA VAL A 75 -8.48 0.36 -0.15
C VAL A 75 -7.13 0.51 -0.80
N VAL A 76 -6.06 0.52 0.00
CA VAL A 76 -4.69 0.42 -0.48
C VAL A 76 -3.94 -0.61 0.35
N ILE A 77 -3.21 -1.51 -0.33
CA ILE A 77 -2.47 -2.61 0.27
C ILE A 77 -1.03 -2.54 -0.17
N GLU A 78 -0.08 -2.73 0.76
CA GLU A 78 1.32 -2.99 0.47
C GLU A 78 1.60 -4.47 0.66
N LEU A 79 1.80 -5.21 -0.45
CA LEU A 79 2.22 -6.61 -0.45
C LEU A 79 3.71 -6.68 -0.68
N ASN A 80 4.46 -7.21 0.28
CA ASN A 80 5.91 -7.22 0.32
C ASN A 80 6.53 -8.57 -0.03
N CYS A 81 7.74 -8.51 -0.58
CA CYS A 81 8.65 -9.62 -0.81
C CYS A 81 10.10 -9.18 -0.56
N GLU A 82 11.06 -10.13 -0.63
CA GLU A 82 12.48 -9.81 -0.36
C GLU A 82 13.17 -9.14 -1.56
N THR A 83 12.79 -9.51 -2.82
CA THR A 83 13.47 -9.03 -4.03
C THR A 83 12.55 -8.35 -5.02
N ASP A 84 13.13 -7.45 -5.82
CA ASP A 84 12.45 -6.79 -6.93
C ASP A 84 12.10 -7.75 -8.09
N PHE A 85 12.80 -8.87 -8.21
CA PHE A 85 12.47 -9.93 -9.18
C PHE A 85 11.11 -10.55 -8.89
N VAL A 86 10.80 -10.83 -7.63
CA VAL A 86 9.48 -11.33 -7.21
C VAL A 86 8.43 -10.23 -7.35
N ALA A 87 8.73 -9.00 -6.94
CA ALA A 87 7.81 -7.86 -7.05
C ALA A 87 7.34 -7.59 -8.51
N LYS A 88 8.22 -7.84 -9.49
CA LYS A 88 7.92 -7.66 -10.94
C LYS A 88 7.20 -8.86 -11.56
N ASN A 89 7.07 -9.97 -10.85
CA ASN A 89 6.40 -11.16 -11.37
C ASN A 89 4.89 -10.92 -11.48
N ALA A 90 4.31 -11.25 -12.64
CA ALA A 90 2.89 -11.05 -12.91
C ALA A 90 1.99 -11.82 -11.92
N ASP A 91 2.37 -13.03 -11.49
CA ASP A 91 1.61 -13.82 -10.52
C ASP A 91 1.62 -13.17 -9.13
N PHE A 92 2.73 -12.53 -8.74
CA PHE A 92 2.82 -11.79 -7.48
C PHE A 92 1.95 -10.52 -7.51
N VAL A 93 1.97 -9.77 -8.60
CA VAL A 93 1.06 -8.63 -8.82
C VAL A 93 -0.39 -9.07 -8.81
N ALA A 94 -0.72 -10.20 -9.46
CA ALA A 94 -2.07 -10.77 -9.46
C ALA A 94 -2.51 -11.19 -8.06
N LEU A 95 -1.62 -11.73 -7.23
CA LEU A 95 -1.91 -12.03 -5.82
C LEU A 95 -2.28 -10.78 -5.03
N GLY A 96 -1.50 -9.69 -5.17
CA GLY A 96 -1.81 -8.39 -4.55
C GLY A 96 -3.17 -7.86 -4.99
N ASN A 97 -3.49 -7.99 -6.29
CA ASN A 97 -4.80 -7.61 -6.82
C ASN A 97 -5.94 -8.44 -6.22
N LYS A 98 -5.78 -9.77 -6.06
CA LYS A 98 -6.80 -10.61 -5.40
C LYS A 98 -7.07 -10.19 -3.97
N PHE A 99 -6.04 -9.86 -3.19
CA PHE A 99 -6.21 -9.36 -1.82
C PHE A 99 -6.94 -8.01 -1.79
N ALA A 100 -6.62 -7.11 -2.74
CA ALA A 100 -7.31 -5.83 -2.84
C ALA A 100 -8.78 -6.00 -3.28
N ASP A 101 -9.08 -6.91 -4.22
CA ASP A 101 -10.46 -7.23 -4.64
C ASP A 101 -11.27 -7.81 -3.48
N LEU A 102 -10.68 -8.72 -2.71
CA LEU A 102 -11.30 -9.28 -1.51
C LEU A 102 -11.59 -8.18 -0.46
N ALA A 103 -10.64 -7.26 -0.25
CA ALA A 103 -10.80 -6.15 0.69
C ALA A 103 -11.89 -5.16 0.23
N VAL A 104 -12.03 -4.93 -1.08
CA VAL A 104 -13.13 -4.13 -1.67
C VAL A 104 -14.48 -4.82 -1.43
N GLU A 105 -14.55 -6.14 -1.64
CA GLU A 105 -15.78 -6.91 -1.49
C GLU A 105 -16.23 -7.09 -0.04
N LYS A 106 -15.30 -7.47 0.84
CA LYS A 106 -15.61 -7.88 2.23
C LYS A 106 -15.53 -6.76 3.26
N ASN A 107 -14.94 -5.62 2.89
CA ASN A 107 -14.89 -4.43 3.72
C ASN A 107 -14.24 -4.62 5.11
N PRO A 108 -13.04 -5.23 5.22
CA PRO A 108 -12.35 -5.32 6.49
C PRO A 108 -12.01 -3.93 7.02
N ALA A 109 -12.04 -3.75 8.35
CA ALA A 109 -11.75 -2.47 8.98
C ALA A 109 -10.23 -2.22 9.15
N ASN A 110 -9.45 -3.30 9.24
CA ASN A 110 -8.00 -3.25 9.50
C ASN A 110 -7.28 -4.45 8.89
N LEU A 111 -5.95 -4.46 9.00
CA LEU A 111 -5.10 -5.53 8.48
C LEU A 111 -5.41 -6.90 9.12
N GLU A 112 -5.69 -6.94 10.42
CA GLU A 112 -5.98 -8.18 11.12
C GLU A 112 -7.24 -8.85 10.56
N GLU A 113 -8.30 -8.06 10.35
CA GLU A 113 -9.52 -8.54 9.72
C GLU A 113 -9.27 -9.01 8.28
N LEU A 114 -8.47 -8.26 7.49
CA LEU A 114 -8.10 -8.68 6.13
C LEU A 114 -7.38 -10.03 6.13
N LEU A 115 -6.43 -10.24 7.04
CA LEU A 115 -5.68 -11.49 7.14
C LEU A 115 -6.54 -12.69 7.57
N ALA A 116 -7.64 -12.44 8.27
CA ALA A 116 -8.60 -13.45 8.71
C ALA A 116 -9.66 -13.80 7.64
N LEU A 117 -9.82 -13.00 6.59
CA LEU A 117 -10.78 -13.28 5.51
C LEU A 117 -10.40 -14.54 4.73
N GLU A 118 -11.42 -15.18 4.15
CA GLU A 118 -11.25 -16.35 3.28
C GLU A 118 -11.15 -15.93 1.81
N LEU A 119 -10.08 -16.37 1.15
CA LEU A 119 -9.85 -16.28 -0.28
C LEU A 119 -9.77 -17.73 -0.84
N ASP A 120 -10.68 -18.09 -1.73
CA ASP A 120 -10.72 -19.43 -2.34
C ASP A 120 -10.75 -20.59 -1.30
N GLY A 121 -11.43 -20.37 -0.15
CA GLY A 121 -11.58 -21.36 0.93
C GLY A 121 -10.39 -21.45 1.89
N GLN A 122 -9.43 -20.53 1.82
CA GLN A 122 -8.29 -20.43 2.74
C GLN A 122 -8.19 -19.02 3.31
N LYS A 123 -7.74 -18.87 4.56
CA LYS A 123 -7.46 -17.54 5.11
C LYS A 123 -6.36 -16.85 4.33
N VAL A 124 -6.47 -15.53 4.18
CA VAL A 124 -5.43 -14.70 3.54
C VAL A 124 -4.06 -14.94 4.20
N SER A 125 -4.00 -15.08 5.52
CA SER A 125 -2.77 -15.43 6.25
C SER A 125 -2.17 -16.77 5.78
N ASP A 126 -3.00 -17.78 5.51
CA ASP A 126 -2.54 -19.09 5.06
C ASP A 126 -2.08 -19.04 3.60
N VAL A 127 -2.77 -18.27 2.75
CA VAL A 127 -2.37 -18.00 1.37
C VAL A 127 -0.99 -17.33 1.32
N ILE A 128 -0.71 -16.39 2.23
CA ILE A 128 0.61 -15.73 2.36
C ILE A 128 1.69 -16.76 2.74
N ILE A 129 1.43 -17.62 3.73
CA ILE A 129 2.36 -18.69 4.15
C ILE A 129 2.64 -19.64 2.99
N GLU A 130 1.60 -20.05 2.27
CA GLU A 130 1.73 -20.94 1.11
C GLU A 130 2.59 -20.30 0.01
N ASN A 131 2.34 -19.03 -0.32
CA ASN A 131 3.15 -18.31 -1.32
C ASN A 131 4.59 -18.09 -0.87
N THR A 132 4.86 -17.84 0.42
CA THR A 132 6.21 -17.83 0.98
C THR A 132 6.92 -19.17 0.73
N GLY A 133 6.22 -20.28 0.93
CA GLY A 133 6.74 -21.61 0.64
C GLY A 133 7.01 -21.88 -0.84
N LYS A 134 6.13 -21.42 -1.72
CA LYS A 134 6.24 -21.58 -3.19
C LYS A 134 7.37 -20.75 -3.79
N ILE A 135 7.42 -19.47 -3.41
CA ILE A 135 8.36 -18.48 -3.94
C ILE A 135 9.73 -18.63 -3.28
N GLY A 136 9.76 -19.03 -2.00
CA GLY A 136 10.98 -19.14 -1.21
C GLY A 136 11.47 -17.80 -0.65
N GLU A 137 10.68 -16.75 -0.72
CA GLU A 137 10.92 -15.43 -0.10
C GLU A 137 9.85 -15.13 0.93
N LYS A 138 10.17 -14.30 1.93
CA LYS A 138 9.17 -13.77 2.87
C LYS A 138 8.14 -12.95 2.10
N ILE A 139 6.88 -13.35 2.20
CA ILE A 139 5.74 -12.59 1.70
C ILE A 139 4.93 -12.09 2.89
N SER A 140 4.53 -10.83 2.87
CA SER A 140 3.70 -10.23 3.92
C SER A 140 2.87 -9.08 3.37
N ILE A 141 1.77 -8.75 4.06
CA ILE A 141 1.08 -7.47 3.88
C ILE A 141 1.54 -6.60 5.05
N SER A 142 2.27 -5.53 4.76
CA SER A 142 2.78 -4.61 5.80
C SER A 142 1.84 -3.46 6.08
N LYS A 143 1.06 -3.03 5.07
CA LYS A 143 0.12 -1.92 5.21
C LYS A 143 -1.20 -2.23 4.54
N PHE A 144 -2.25 -1.86 5.23
CA PHE A 144 -3.62 -1.85 4.74
C PHE A 144 -4.30 -0.59 5.24
N GLU A 145 -4.73 0.27 4.32
CA GLU A 145 -5.40 1.53 4.64
C GLU A 145 -6.70 1.66 3.85
N THR A 146 -7.66 2.34 4.42
CA THR A 146 -8.95 2.59 3.78
C THR A 146 -9.35 4.05 3.92
N VAL A 147 -10.14 4.54 2.96
CA VAL A 147 -10.83 5.81 3.06
C VAL A 147 -12.28 5.67 2.58
N THR A 148 -13.14 6.54 3.07
CA THR A 148 -14.54 6.66 2.63
C THR A 148 -14.83 8.11 2.26
N GLY A 149 -15.73 8.32 1.32
CA GLY A 149 -16.17 9.65 0.88
C GLY A 149 -17.33 9.55 -0.09
N GLU A 150 -17.83 10.68 -0.57
CA GLU A 150 -18.86 10.65 -1.62
C GLU A 150 -18.28 10.13 -2.94
N LYS A 151 -16.99 10.41 -3.20
CA LYS A 151 -16.23 9.85 -4.31
C LYS A 151 -14.79 9.54 -3.86
N VAL A 152 -14.34 8.33 -4.09
CA VAL A 152 -12.97 7.89 -3.81
C VAL A 152 -12.24 7.55 -5.10
N ILE A 153 -11.06 8.15 -5.28
CA ILE A 153 -10.21 7.97 -6.45
C ILE A 153 -8.94 7.20 -6.03
N PRO A 154 -8.76 5.97 -6.51
CA PRO A 154 -7.49 5.25 -6.34
C PRO A 154 -6.50 5.67 -7.43
N TYR A 155 -5.22 5.75 -7.07
CA TYR A 155 -4.13 6.06 -7.99
C TYR A 155 -2.89 5.24 -7.64
N ILE A 156 -2.25 4.68 -8.67
CA ILE A 156 -0.97 3.95 -8.54
C ILE A 156 0.09 4.70 -9.35
N HIS A 157 1.22 4.95 -8.72
CA HIS A 157 2.35 5.64 -9.31
C HIS A 157 3.60 4.75 -9.34
N GLY A 158 4.46 4.95 -10.35
CA GLY A 158 5.79 4.34 -10.39
C GLY A 158 5.78 2.81 -10.43
N ASN A 159 4.97 2.20 -11.27
CA ASN A 159 4.91 0.76 -11.46
C ASN A 159 4.68 -0.01 -10.13
N TYR A 160 3.59 0.32 -9.45
CA TYR A 160 3.18 -0.27 -8.16
C TYR A 160 4.07 0.09 -6.96
N ARG A 161 4.89 1.12 -7.04
CA ARG A 161 5.75 1.53 -5.90
C ARG A 161 5.06 2.49 -4.94
N LEU A 162 3.99 3.14 -5.36
CA LEU A 162 3.25 4.10 -4.55
C LEU A 162 1.77 4.05 -4.91
N GLY A 163 0.92 3.96 -3.89
CA GLY A 163 -0.53 4.02 -4.01
C GLY A 163 -1.09 5.19 -3.23
N VAL A 164 -2.09 5.85 -3.82
CA VAL A 164 -2.80 6.96 -3.20
C VAL A 164 -4.30 6.71 -3.28
N LEU A 165 -5.01 7.04 -2.22
CA LEU A 165 -6.47 7.15 -2.19
C LEU A 165 -6.84 8.59 -1.89
N VAL A 166 -7.74 9.16 -2.67
CA VAL A 166 -8.30 10.51 -2.45
C VAL A 166 -9.80 10.40 -2.28
N ALA A 167 -10.32 10.87 -1.16
CA ALA A 167 -11.75 10.97 -0.92
C ALA A 167 -12.23 12.41 -1.14
N LEU A 168 -13.23 12.58 -1.99
CA LEU A 168 -13.88 13.85 -2.29
C LEU A 168 -15.26 13.92 -1.61
N ASN A 169 -15.70 15.13 -1.30
CA ASN A 169 -16.99 15.40 -0.65
C ASN A 169 -18.18 15.50 -1.61
N GLN A 170 -17.95 15.44 -2.93
CA GLN A 170 -18.99 15.59 -3.94
C GLN A 170 -18.76 14.66 -5.13
N VAL A 171 -19.85 14.28 -5.79
CA VAL A 171 -19.85 13.61 -7.09
C VAL A 171 -20.33 14.63 -8.12
N VAL A 172 -19.40 15.20 -8.86
CA VAL A 172 -19.66 16.24 -9.88
C VAL A 172 -18.91 15.93 -11.15
N ASP A 173 -19.30 16.54 -12.25
CA ASP A 173 -18.58 16.42 -13.51
C ASP A 173 -17.13 16.92 -13.35
N GLY A 174 -16.17 16.14 -13.84
CA GLY A 174 -14.76 16.43 -13.69
C GLY A 174 -14.12 15.95 -12.35
N ALA A 175 -14.91 15.44 -11.39
CA ALA A 175 -14.39 14.98 -10.10
C ALA A 175 -13.38 13.83 -10.23
N ASP A 176 -13.57 12.91 -11.18
CA ASP A 176 -12.63 11.80 -11.42
C ASP A 176 -11.26 12.29 -11.88
N GLU A 177 -11.24 13.25 -12.81
CA GLU A 177 -10.00 13.86 -13.31
C GLU A 177 -9.32 14.70 -12.23
N ALA A 178 -10.10 15.52 -11.53
CA ALA A 178 -9.60 16.32 -10.42
C ALA A 178 -9.00 15.46 -9.31
N GLY A 179 -9.68 14.39 -8.93
CA GLY A 179 -9.19 13.45 -7.92
C GLY A 179 -7.88 12.76 -8.33
N LYS A 180 -7.72 12.41 -9.62
CA LYS A 180 -6.45 11.88 -10.15
C LYS A 180 -5.34 12.91 -10.10
N ASP A 181 -5.64 14.16 -10.45
CA ASP A 181 -4.67 15.25 -10.41
C ASP A 181 -4.20 15.53 -8.98
N VAL A 182 -5.13 15.52 -8.02
CA VAL A 182 -4.80 15.62 -6.59
C VAL A 182 -4.03 14.39 -6.10
N ALA A 183 -4.35 13.19 -6.57
CA ALA A 183 -3.59 11.99 -6.22
C ALA A 183 -2.14 12.08 -6.73
N MET A 184 -1.91 12.63 -7.92
CA MET A 184 -0.56 12.91 -8.43
C MET A 184 0.16 13.98 -7.60
N GLN A 185 -0.55 15.02 -7.15
CA GLN A 185 -0.03 16.02 -6.21
C GLN A 185 0.44 15.35 -4.91
N ILE A 186 -0.41 14.50 -4.30
CA ILE A 186 -0.08 13.76 -3.08
C ILE A 186 1.13 12.85 -3.29
N ALA A 187 1.17 12.15 -4.42
CA ALA A 187 2.28 11.27 -4.75
C ALA A 187 3.61 12.04 -4.81
N ALA A 188 3.63 13.20 -5.46
CA ALA A 188 4.82 14.02 -5.67
C ALA A 188 5.22 14.83 -4.44
N MET A 189 4.27 15.47 -3.77
CA MET A 189 4.54 16.46 -2.73
C MET A 189 4.47 15.92 -1.30
N ASN A 190 3.99 14.67 -1.13
CA ASN A 190 3.93 13.97 0.16
C ASN A 190 3.39 14.85 1.32
N PRO A 191 2.19 15.40 1.22
CA PRO A 191 1.64 16.25 2.27
C PRO A 191 1.49 15.49 3.59
N VAL A 192 1.79 16.16 4.70
CA VAL A 192 1.71 15.58 6.05
C VAL A 192 0.28 15.58 6.60
N ALA A 193 -0.57 16.47 6.09
CA ALA A 193 -1.97 16.60 6.49
C ALA A 193 -2.81 17.19 5.35
N LEU A 194 -4.13 17.11 5.51
CA LEU A 194 -5.09 17.68 4.57
C LEU A 194 -5.03 19.22 4.59
N ASP A 195 -5.05 19.81 5.79
CA ASP A 195 -4.95 21.23 6.06
C ASP A 195 -4.14 21.46 7.34
N LYS A 196 -3.81 22.71 7.65
CA LYS A 196 -3.01 23.10 8.83
C LYS A 196 -3.57 22.55 10.14
N ASP A 197 -4.90 22.51 10.28
CA ASP A 197 -5.56 22.03 11.49
C ASP A 197 -5.43 20.49 11.67
N GLY A 198 -5.03 19.77 10.63
CA GLY A 198 -4.75 18.33 10.65
C GLY A 198 -3.29 17.98 10.95
N VAL A 199 -2.39 18.96 11.07
CA VAL A 199 -0.99 18.71 11.44
C VAL A 199 -0.93 18.39 12.93
N ASP A 200 -0.29 17.29 13.28
CA ASP A 200 -0.17 16.89 14.68
C ASP A 200 0.71 17.85 15.49
N THR A 201 0.41 17.97 16.79
CA THR A 201 1.08 18.91 17.70
C THR A 201 2.57 18.68 17.78
N HIS A 202 3.03 17.43 17.80
CA HIS A 202 4.45 17.10 17.88
C HIS A 202 5.19 17.57 16.63
N THR A 203 4.61 17.44 15.44
CA THR A 203 5.17 17.97 14.20
C THR A 203 5.26 19.50 14.25
N ILE A 204 4.22 20.19 14.73
CA ILE A 204 4.21 21.65 14.88
C ILE A 204 5.32 22.12 15.85
N GLU A 205 5.43 21.47 16.99
CA GLU A 205 6.45 21.79 18.00
C GLU A 205 7.86 21.58 17.43
N ARG A 206 8.10 20.45 16.79
CA ARG A 206 9.39 20.13 16.15
C ARG A 206 9.77 21.15 15.08
N GLU A 207 8.87 21.47 14.15
CA GLU A 207 9.13 22.44 13.09
C GLU A 207 9.34 23.85 13.65
N THR A 208 8.64 24.21 14.74
CA THR A 208 8.81 25.48 15.44
C THR A 208 10.20 25.58 16.07
N GLU A 209 10.67 24.54 16.77
CA GLU A 209 12.01 24.55 17.37
C GLU A 209 13.13 24.56 16.32
N ILE A 210 12.99 23.76 15.25
CA ILE A 210 13.92 23.80 14.12
C ILE A 210 13.99 25.22 13.52
N ALA A 211 12.85 25.87 13.34
CA ALA A 211 12.79 27.23 12.82
C ALA A 211 13.52 28.22 13.76
N LYS A 212 13.30 28.12 15.08
CA LYS A 212 13.97 28.98 16.07
C LYS A 212 15.49 28.78 16.08
N GLU A 213 15.94 27.52 16.02
CA GLU A 213 17.38 27.21 15.96
C GLU A 213 18.03 27.78 14.69
N GLN A 214 17.37 27.62 13.53
CA GLN A 214 17.85 28.20 12.27
C GLN A 214 17.98 29.75 12.37
N ILE A 215 16.97 30.41 12.94
CA ILE A 215 16.94 31.86 13.08
C ILE A 215 18.07 32.36 14.00
N ARG A 216 18.35 31.64 15.10
CA ARG A 216 19.50 31.92 15.98
C ARG A 216 20.82 31.76 15.24
N ALA A 217 20.95 30.68 14.46
CA ALA A 217 22.16 30.45 13.65
C ALA A 217 22.37 31.53 12.57
N GLU A 218 21.28 32.14 12.06
CA GLU A 218 21.32 33.30 11.17
C GLU A 218 21.68 34.60 11.86
N GLY A 219 21.92 34.60 13.19
CA GLY A 219 22.31 35.77 13.97
C GLY A 219 21.19 36.81 14.15
N LYS A 220 19.95 36.43 14.09
CA LYS A 220 18.82 37.34 14.30
C LYS A 220 18.64 37.67 15.78
N PRO A 221 18.23 38.91 16.13
CA PRO A 221 17.94 39.29 17.51
C PRO A 221 16.90 38.41 18.18
N GLU A 222 17.11 38.01 19.44
CA GLU A 222 16.21 37.13 20.20
C GLU A 222 14.76 37.64 20.21
N ALA A 223 14.56 38.96 20.33
CA ALA A 223 13.25 39.59 20.31
C ALA A 223 12.47 39.40 18.99
N MET A 224 13.14 38.99 17.90
CA MET A 224 12.51 38.75 16.60
C MET A 224 12.24 37.25 16.31
N ILE A 225 12.84 36.37 17.11
CA ILE A 225 12.81 34.90 16.83
C ILE A 225 11.38 34.39 16.73
N GLU A 226 10.51 34.68 17.69
CA GLU A 226 9.14 34.23 17.72
C GLU A 226 8.34 34.70 16.48
N LYS A 227 8.51 35.96 16.09
CA LYS A 227 7.82 36.51 14.91
C LYS A 227 8.28 35.86 13.60
N ILE A 228 9.60 35.66 13.47
CA ILE A 228 10.15 35.01 12.26
C ILE A 228 9.80 33.53 12.24
N ALA A 229 9.86 32.83 13.40
CA ALA A 229 9.47 31.43 13.52
C ALA A 229 8.00 31.20 13.13
N ALA A 230 7.09 32.09 13.56
CA ALA A 230 5.69 32.04 13.13
C ALA A 230 5.55 32.19 11.60
N GLY A 231 6.37 33.04 10.97
CA GLY A 231 6.41 33.17 9.51
C GLY A 231 6.92 31.89 8.82
N LYS A 232 7.98 31.26 9.36
CA LYS A 232 8.50 29.98 8.84
C LYS A 232 7.47 28.85 9.01
N LEU A 233 6.74 28.81 10.13
CA LEU A 233 5.69 27.82 10.37
C LEU A 233 4.52 28.01 9.39
N ASN A 234 4.11 29.23 9.10
CA ASN A 234 3.10 29.51 8.08
C ASN A 234 3.55 29.03 6.68
N LYS A 235 4.84 29.19 6.36
CA LYS A 235 5.40 28.63 5.13
C LYS A 235 5.36 27.10 5.15
N PHE A 236 5.73 26.46 6.26
CA PHE A 236 5.62 25.01 6.43
C PHE A 236 4.20 24.53 6.16
N TYR A 237 3.16 25.14 6.72
CA TYR A 237 1.78 24.78 6.45
C TYR A 237 1.43 24.89 4.96
N LYS A 238 1.87 25.97 4.32
CA LYS A 238 1.65 26.17 2.88
C LYS A 238 2.32 25.10 2.02
N ASP A 239 3.53 24.70 2.39
CA ASP A 239 4.33 23.76 1.60
C ASP A 239 3.97 22.29 1.91
N SER A 240 3.47 21.99 3.12
CA SER A 240 3.33 20.62 3.63
C SER A 240 1.90 20.15 3.86
N THR A 241 0.88 21.00 3.68
CA THR A 241 -0.52 20.58 3.79
C THR A 241 -1.22 20.61 2.43
N LEU A 242 -1.91 19.52 2.09
CA LEU A 242 -2.42 19.26 0.74
C LEU A 242 -3.20 20.44 0.14
N LEU A 243 -4.19 20.94 0.87
CA LEU A 243 -5.09 21.97 0.34
C LEU A 243 -4.42 23.34 0.17
N ASN A 244 -3.30 23.57 0.85
CA ASN A 244 -2.56 24.84 0.79
C ASN A 244 -1.32 24.78 -0.11
N GLN A 245 -0.93 23.59 -0.56
CA GLN A 245 0.18 23.43 -1.50
C GLN A 245 -0.14 24.10 -2.83
N GLU A 246 0.88 24.71 -3.43
CA GLU A 246 0.83 25.14 -4.82
C GLU A 246 0.54 23.94 -5.73
N PHE A 247 -0.42 24.07 -6.63
CA PHE A 247 -0.85 22.97 -7.46
C PHE A 247 0.21 22.68 -8.54
N VAL A 248 0.76 21.46 -8.57
CA VAL A 248 1.90 21.10 -9.45
C VAL A 248 1.63 21.27 -10.95
N LYS A 249 0.37 21.21 -11.38
CA LYS A 249 -0.02 21.42 -12.79
C LYS A 249 -0.29 22.87 -13.15
N ASP A 250 -0.53 23.73 -12.15
CA ASP A 250 -0.82 25.14 -12.33
C ASP A 250 -0.42 25.93 -11.07
N SER A 251 0.80 26.45 -11.08
CA SER A 251 1.39 27.18 -9.94
C SER A 251 0.73 28.52 -9.60
N THR A 252 -0.25 28.95 -10.40
CA THR A 252 -1.01 30.18 -10.12
C THR A 252 -2.10 29.99 -9.07
N LYS A 253 -2.35 28.76 -8.63
CA LYS A 253 -3.36 28.41 -7.63
C LYS A 253 -2.88 27.31 -6.70
N ASP A 254 -3.45 27.25 -5.50
CA ASP A 254 -3.31 26.12 -4.60
C ASP A 254 -4.33 25.00 -4.94
N VAL A 255 -4.17 23.83 -4.30
CA VAL A 255 -5.06 22.68 -4.52
C VAL A 255 -6.51 23.02 -4.16
N ARG A 256 -6.74 23.78 -3.09
CA ARG A 256 -8.08 24.22 -2.67
C ARG A 256 -8.77 25.02 -3.78
N LYS A 257 -8.07 26.01 -4.33
CA LYS A 257 -8.60 26.84 -5.41
C LYS A 257 -8.82 26.02 -6.67
N PHE A 258 -7.90 25.12 -7.01
CA PHE A 258 -8.07 24.21 -8.15
C PHE A 258 -9.37 23.41 -8.05
N LEU A 259 -9.65 22.79 -6.89
CA LEU A 259 -10.86 22.00 -6.69
C LEU A 259 -12.13 22.89 -6.74
N ASN A 260 -12.08 24.06 -6.10
CA ASN A 260 -13.22 24.99 -6.09
C ASN A 260 -13.54 25.58 -7.47
N ASP A 261 -12.54 25.70 -8.36
CA ASP A 261 -12.74 26.14 -9.75
C ASP A 261 -13.51 25.08 -10.57
N ILE A 262 -13.46 23.79 -10.19
CA ILE A 262 -14.22 22.71 -10.84
C ILE A 262 -15.68 22.72 -10.36
N SER A 263 -15.88 22.77 -9.04
CA SER A 263 -17.21 22.90 -8.45
C SER A 263 -17.11 23.65 -7.12
N ASN A 264 -18.03 24.57 -6.89
CA ASN A 264 -18.07 25.32 -5.64
C ASN A 264 -18.18 24.40 -4.43
N GLY A 265 -17.22 24.51 -3.51
CA GLY A 265 -17.15 23.70 -2.30
C GLY A 265 -16.63 22.26 -2.52
N LEU A 266 -16.18 21.88 -3.72
CA LEU A 266 -15.48 20.61 -3.93
C LEU A 266 -14.17 20.63 -3.15
N THR A 267 -13.94 19.57 -2.36
CA THR A 267 -12.72 19.44 -1.57
C THR A 267 -12.38 17.98 -1.30
N VAL A 268 -11.13 17.74 -0.90
CA VAL A 268 -10.68 16.46 -0.35
C VAL A 268 -11.09 16.39 1.12
N THR A 269 -11.69 15.27 1.52
CA THR A 269 -12.08 15.00 2.92
C THR A 269 -11.09 14.11 3.63
N ALA A 270 -10.41 13.23 2.89
CA ALA A 270 -9.36 12.35 3.40
C ALA A 270 -8.46 11.88 2.26
N PHE A 271 -7.25 11.52 2.58
CA PHE A 271 -6.36 10.81 1.68
C PHE A 271 -5.51 9.78 2.43
N LYS A 272 -5.03 8.78 1.69
CA LYS A 272 -3.99 7.85 2.15
C LYS A 272 -2.92 7.76 1.10
N ARG A 273 -1.66 7.72 1.55
CA ARG A 273 -0.48 7.54 0.71
C ARG A 273 0.35 6.42 1.29
N VAL A 274 0.54 5.38 0.50
CA VAL A 274 1.37 4.21 0.85
C VAL A 274 2.49 4.12 -0.17
N GLN A 275 3.71 4.19 0.31
CA GLN A 275 4.92 4.04 -0.50
C GLN A 275 5.64 2.78 -0.07
N LEU A 276 6.05 1.99 -1.03
CA LEU A 276 6.80 0.76 -0.81
C LEU A 276 8.08 1.03 -0.02
N GLY A 277 8.27 0.28 1.06
CA GLY A 277 9.47 0.35 1.89
C GLY A 277 9.58 1.62 2.76
N SER A 278 8.47 2.35 3.03
CA SER A 278 8.47 3.57 3.87
C SER A 278 8.00 3.28 5.29
#